data_778354fdf5488c0294eb16dceb48bd6b
#
_entry.id   778354fdf5488c0294eb16dceb48bd6b
#
_cell.length_a   1.000
_cell.length_b   1.000
_cell.length_c   1.000
_cell.angle_alpha   90.00
_cell.angle_beta   90.00
_cell.angle_gamma   90.00
#
_symmetry.space_group_name_H-M   'P 1'
#
loop_
_entity.id
_entity.type
_entity.pdbx_description
1 polymer ?
#
loop_
_entity_poly.entity_id
_entity_poly.type
_entity_poly.pdbx_seq_one_letter_code
_entity_poly.pdbx_strand_id
1 'polypeptide(L)'
;MKFVRILAFSATVLLVTASAGHAADTEVKIDNFTYNPQQITVKAGTTVTWVNHDDIPHTVTSKTGVFKSKALDTDDKFSFTFATPGSYPYFCALHPHMTGTIVVEAGGGKS
;
A
#
# COMPACT_ATOMS: atom_id res chain seq x y z
N MET A 1 -48.01 37.71 -16.98
CA MET A 1 -47.34 37.54 -16.67
C MET A 1 -46.58 36.66 -16.65
N LYS A 2 -46.17 36.31 -16.64
CA LYS A 2 -45.44 35.57 -16.62
C LYS A 2 -44.47 35.24 -16.03
N PHE A 3 -44.22 34.60 -15.68
CA PHE A 3 -43.26 34.35 -15.09
C PHE A 3 -42.47 33.45 -15.22
N VAL A 4 -41.68 33.24 -15.08
CA VAL A 4 -40.87 32.51 -15.31
C VAL A 4 -40.18 31.96 -14.48
N ARG A 5 -40.08 31.29 -14.20
CA ARG A 5 -39.44 30.80 -13.46
C ARG A 5 -38.38 30.12 -13.63
N ILE A 6 -37.65 30.01 -13.47
CA ILE A 6 -36.56 29.56 -13.63
C ILE A 6 -36.10 28.75 -12.90
N LEU A 7 -36.00 28.04 -12.84
CA LEU A 7 -35.53 27.31 -12.20
C LEU A 7 -34.37 26.93 -12.16
N ALA A 8 -33.81 26.96 -11.82
CA ALA A 8 -32.72 26.84 -11.74
C ALA A 8 -32.21 25.81 -11.38
N PHE A 9 -32.17 25.21 -11.42
CA PHE A 9 -31.65 24.29 -11.13
C PHE A 9 -30.45 23.97 -10.91
N SER A 10 -30.01 23.82 -10.37
CA SER A 10 -28.99 23.67 -10.01
C SER A 10 -28.28 22.67 -10.27
N ALA A 11 -27.73 22.53 -10.63
CA ALA A 11 -27.08 21.66 -11.03
C ALA A 11 -26.23 21.20 -10.19
N THR A 12 -26.26 20.67 -9.57
CA THR A 12 -25.48 20.32 -8.69
C THR A 12 -24.55 19.52 -9.11
N VAL A 13 -23.68 19.69 -9.24
CA VAL A 13 -22.70 19.03 -9.66
C VAL A 13 -22.13 18.28 -8.83
N LEU A 14 -22.09 17.36 -8.65
CA LEU A 14 -21.54 16.64 -7.91
C LEU A 14 -20.34 16.29 -8.15
N LEU A 15 -19.55 16.52 -7.75
CA LEU A 15 -18.37 16.25 -7.93
C LEU A 15 -17.94 15.10 -7.44
N VAL A 16 -17.86 14.38 -7.77
CA VAL A 16 -17.38 13.31 -7.44
C VAL A 16 -16.17 13.21 -7.44
N THR A 17 -15.52 13.40 -6.79
CA THR A 17 -14.27 13.37 -6.81
C THR A 17 -13.82 12.13 -6.73
N ALA A 18 -13.84 11.47 -7.16
CA ALA A 18 -13.38 10.31 -7.24
C ALA A 18 -12.25 10.02 -6.79
N SER A 19 -11.90 9.91 -6.05
CA SER A 19 -10.75 9.61 -5.66
C SER A 19 -10.16 8.75 -6.33
N ALA A 20 -10.37 8.62 -6.97
CA ALA A 20 -9.84 7.90 -7.65
C ALA A 20 -8.83 7.38 -7.69
N GLY A 21 -8.66 6.87 -7.70
CA GLY A 21 -7.69 6.34 -7.89
C GLY A 21 -6.74 6.00 -7.16
N HIS A 22 -6.66 6.12 -6.17
CA HIS A 22 -5.62 5.78 -5.60
C HIS A 22 -5.86 4.70 -4.80
N ALA A 23 -5.18 3.77 -4.84
CA ALA A 23 -5.24 2.68 -4.02
C ALA A 23 -4.90 3.09 -2.67
N ALA A 24 -5.43 2.52 -1.73
CA ALA A 24 -5.10 2.91 -0.38
C ALA A 24 -3.69 2.53 -0.06
N ASP A 25 -3.04 3.30 0.70
CA ASP A 25 -1.76 2.93 1.22
C ASP A 25 -1.94 1.99 2.39
N THR A 26 -0.99 1.15 2.59
CA THR A 26 -1.06 0.11 3.60
C THR A 26 0.25 0.08 4.36
N GLU A 27 0.16 -0.19 5.64
CA GLU A 27 1.35 -0.24 6.46
C GLU A 27 1.55 -1.63 7.05
N VAL A 28 2.81 -2.08 7.08
CA VAL A 28 3.22 -3.30 7.74
C VAL A 28 4.13 -2.90 8.88
N LYS A 29 3.84 -3.35 10.07
CA LYS A 29 4.71 -3.09 11.19
C LYS A 29 5.73 -4.17 11.31
N ILE A 30 6.95 -3.82 11.56
CA ILE A 30 8.00 -4.75 11.90
C ILE A 30 8.15 -4.66 13.39
N ASP A 31 7.84 -5.72 14.10
CA ASP A 31 7.83 -5.68 15.54
C ASP A 31 8.06 -7.07 16.09
N ASN A 32 8.89 -7.19 17.08
CA ASN A 32 9.16 -8.45 17.71
C ASN A 32 9.60 -9.48 16.69
N PHE A 33 10.49 -9.08 15.79
CA PHE A 33 11.05 -9.96 14.77
C PHE A 33 10.00 -10.57 13.87
N THR A 34 8.92 -9.87 13.62
CA THR A 34 7.90 -10.34 12.69
C THR A 34 7.44 -9.18 11.82
N TYR A 35 6.88 -9.53 10.67
CA TYR A 35 6.17 -8.56 9.86
C TYR A 35 4.69 -8.73 10.19
N ASN A 36 4.02 -7.65 10.52
CA ASN A 36 2.64 -7.72 10.97
C ASN A 36 1.79 -6.71 10.21
N PRO A 37 0.87 -7.16 9.39
CA PRO A 37 0.51 -8.56 9.13
C PRO A 37 1.59 -9.25 8.33
N GLN A 38 1.69 -10.55 8.48
CA GLN A 38 2.70 -11.30 7.75
C GLN A 38 2.35 -11.43 6.29
N GLN A 39 1.09 -11.51 5.97
CA GLN A 39 0.66 -11.55 4.58
C GLN A 39 -0.51 -10.61 4.40
N ILE A 40 -0.45 -9.81 3.35
CA ILE A 40 -1.56 -8.93 3.03
C ILE A 40 -1.82 -9.01 1.54
N THR A 41 -3.05 -8.73 1.18
CA THR A 41 -3.46 -8.67 -0.21
C THR A 41 -3.84 -7.22 -0.51
N VAL A 42 -3.24 -6.68 -1.54
CA VAL A 42 -3.48 -5.29 -1.92
C VAL A 42 -3.81 -5.24 -3.40
N LYS A 43 -4.35 -4.12 -3.85
CA LYS A 43 -4.62 -3.94 -5.25
C LYS A 43 -3.41 -3.36 -5.94
N ALA A 44 -3.26 -3.67 -7.22
CA ALA A 44 -2.18 -3.08 -8.00
C ALA A 44 -2.25 -1.56 -7.90
N GLY A 45 -1.14 -0.94 -7.70
CA GLY A 45 -1.03 0.49 -7.50
C GLY A 45 -0.92 0.90 -6.04
N THR A 46 -1.05 -0.04 -5.12
CA THR A 46 -0.95 0.27 -3.70
C THR A 46 0.50 0.47 -3.29
N THR A 47 0.72 1.45 -2.45
CA THR A 47 2.02 1.63 -1.82
C THR A 47 1.98 0.99 -0.44
N VAL A 48 2.92 0.10 -0.20
CA VAL A 48 3.05 -0.54 1.10
C VAL A 48 4.23 0.08 1.81
N THR A 49 4.06 0.45 3.06
CA THR A 49 5.11 1.04 3.86
C THR A 49 5.38 0.15 5.05
N TRP A 50 6.64 -0.22 5.23
CA TRP A 50 7.06 -0.97 6.39
C TRP A 50 7.68 -0.02 7.39
N VAL A 51 7.36 -0.18 8.66
CA VAL A 51 7.91 0.66 9.72
C VAL A 51 8.52 -0.25 10.76
N ASN A 52 9.77 -0.04 11.08
CA ASN A 52 10.44 -0.86 12.08
C ASN A 52 10.17 -0.30 13.46
N HIS A 53 9.51 -1.08 14.29
CA HIS A 53 9.24 -0.70 15.68
C HIS A 53 10.15 -1.42 16.67
N ASP A 54 11.02 -2.32 16.18
CA ASP A 54 11.96 -2.99 17.07
C ASP A 54 13.15 -2.07 17.35
N ASP A 55 13.87 -2.40 18.38
CA ASP A 55 15.06 -1.64 18.71
C ASP A 55 16.31 -2.26 18.11
N ILE A 56 16.19 -3.12 17.13
CA ILE A 56 17.31 -3.59 16.35
C ILE A 56 16.95 -3.46 14.88
N PRO A 57 17.93 -3.41 14.00
CA PRO A 57 17.65 -3.20 12.59
C PRO A 57 17.06 -4.42 11.90
N HIS A 58 16.22 -4.15 10.91
CA HIS A 58 15.65 -5.18 10.05
C HIS A 58 15.67 -4.70 8.63
N THR A 59 15.50 -5.60 7.67
CA THR A 59 15.38 -5.21 6.26
C THR A 59 14.09 -5.74 5.68
N VAL A 60 13.74 -5.21 4.53
CA VAL A 60 12.64 -5.71 3.71
C VAL A 60 13.26 -6.07 2.38
N THR A 61 13.46 -7.36 2.14
CA THR A 61 14.20 -7.81 0.98
C THR A 61 13.37 -8.81 0.19
N SER A 62 13.05 -8.47 -1.04
CA SER A 62 12.27 -9.34 -1.90
C SER A 62 13.08 -10.59 -2.22
N LYS A 63 12.42 -11.75 -2.18
CA LYS A 63 13.12 -12.98 -2.53
C LYS A 63 13.42 -13.07 -4.01
N THR A 64 12.78 -12.25 -4.82
CA THR A 64 13.01 -12.28 -6.25
C THR A 64 13.64 -10.99 -6.77
N GLY A 65 14.11 -10.15 -5.86
CA GLY A 65 14.84 -8.97 -6.30
C GLY A 65 14.00 -7.80 -6.75
N VAL A 66 12.71 -7.82 -6.46
CA VAL A 66 11.83 -6.74 -6.91
C VAL A 66 12.03 -5.48 -6.07
N PHE A 67 12.28 -5.64 -4.78
CA PHE A 67 12.53 -4.48 -3.91
C PHE A 67 13.52 -4.88 -2.84
N LYS A 68 14.15 -3.87 -2.26
CA LYS A 68 15.14 -4.14 -1.26
C LYS A 68 15.40 -2.88 -0.45
N SER A 69 15.17 -2.93 0.83
CA SER A 69 15.46 -1.79 1.68
C SER A 69 16.90 -1.87 2.15
N LYS A 70 17.39 -0.79 2.70
CA LYS A 70 18.59 -0.86 3.48
C LYS A 70 18.18 -1.32 4.86
N ALA A 71 19.13 -1.44 5.76
CA ALA A 71 18.80 -1.78 7.14
C ALA A 71 17.98 -0.64 7.72
N LEU A 72 16.85 -0.98 8.31
CA LEU A 72 15.95 0.00 8.90
C LEU A 72 16.17 -0.01 10.40
N ASP A 73 16.57 1.13 10.94
CA ASP A 73 16.69 1.26 12.38
C ASP A 73 15.32 1.55 12.98
N THR A 74 15.25 1.66 14.28
CA THR A 74 13.97 1.93 14.95
C THR A 74 13.32 3.17 14.33
N ASP A 75 12.05 3.03 14.00
CA ASP A 75 11.23 4.07 13.41
C ASP A 75 11.55 4.40 11.95
N ASP A 76 12.53 3.76 11.36
CA ASP A 76 12.78 3.94 9.93
C ASP A 76 11.70 3.26 9.12
N LYS A 77 11.49 3.76 7.92
CA LYS A 77 10.46 3.27 7.02
C LYS A 77 11.03 2.93 5.66
N PHE A 78 10.33 2.03 4.99
CA PHE A 78 10.62 1.70 3.60
C PHE A 78 9.29 1.55 2.89
N SER A 79 9.14 2.11 1.72
CA SER A 79 7.92 2.02 0.94
C SER A 79 8.20 1.50 -0.45
N PHE A 80 7.24 0.77 -0.99
CA PHE A 80 7.33 0.29 -2.36
C PHE A 80 5.92 0.25 -2.94
N THR A 81 5.79 0.69 -4.19
CA THR A 81 4.49 0.71 -4.86
C THR A 81 4.39 -0.53 -5.76
N PHE A 82 3.38 -1.34 -5.52
CA PHE A 82 3.22 -2.60 -6.23
C PHE A 82 2.31 -2.40 -7.43
N ALA A 83 2.90 -2.25 -8.60
CA ALA A 83 2.14 -1.98 -9.82
C ALA A 83 1.65 -3.23 -10.52
N THR A 84 2.29 -4.36 -10.32
CA THR A 84 2.01 -5.56 -11.08
C THR A 84 1.43 -6.65 -10.20
N PRO A 85 0.33 -7.26 -10.61
CA PRO A 85 -0.24 -8.37 -9.83
C PRO A 85 0.74 -9.51 -9.69
N GLY A 86 0.66 -10.20 -8.58
CA GLY A 86 1.54 -11.33 -8.33
C GLY A 86 1.72 -11.53 -6.84
N SER A 87 2.57 -12.46 -6.52
CA SER A 87 2.89 -12.77 -5.14
C SER A 87 4.34 -12.42 -4.90
N TYR A 88 4.60 -11.67 -3.85
CA TYR A 88 5.91 -11.12 -3.58
C TYR A 88 6.39 -11.52 -2.19
N PRO A 89 7.05 -12.65 -2.09
CA PRO A 89 7.59 -13.06 -0.80
C PRO A 89 8.85 -12.26 -0.47
N TYR A 90 9.03 -11.96 0.78
CA TYR A 90 10.19 -11.20 1.21
C TYR A 90 10.67 -11.70 2.57
N PHE A 91 11.82 -11.22 2.99
CA PHE A 91 12.44 -11.67 4.22
C PHE A 91 13.34 -10.57 4.76
N CYS A 92 13.83 -10.78 5.96
CA CYS A 92 14.80 -9.88 6.55
C CYS A 92 16.20 -10.46 6.31
N ALA A 93 17.05 -9.71 5.64
CA ALA A 93 18.38 -10.21 5.33
C ALA A 93 19.22 -10.42 6.59
N LEU A 94 18.90 -9.75 7.67
CA LEU A 94 19.63 -9.88 8.92
C LEU A 94 19.09 -11.01 9.79
N HIS A 95 17.86 -11.43 9.54
CA HIS A 95 17.20 -12.47 10.31
C HIS A 95 16.35 -13.31 9.34
N PRO A 96 16.97 -14.20 8.59
CA PRO A 96 16.30 -14.84 7.44
C PRO A 96 15.05 -15.65 7.76
N HIS A 97 14.82 -16.01 8.99
CA HIS A 97 13.58 -16.71 9.32
C HIS A 97 12.39 -15.78 9.39
N MET A 98 12.63 -14.49 9.39
CA MET A 98 11.59 -13.50 9.46
C MET A 98 11.12 -13.24 8.03
N THR A 99 9.90 -13.67 7.72
CA THR A 99 9.40 -13.61 6.34
C THR A 99 8.01 -13.03 6.27
N GLY A 100 7.64 -12.56 5.08
CA GLY A 100 6.31 -12.07 4.82
C GLY A 100 5.99 -12.19 3.35
N THR A 101 4.77 -11.86 2.98
CA THR A 101 4.35 -11.92 1.58
C THR A 101 3.35 -10.80 1.29
N ILE A 102 3.53 -10.15 0.17
CA ILE A 102 2.54 -9.22 -0.34
C ILE A 102 1.88 -9.88 -1.55
N VAL A 103 0.58 -10.00 -1.54
CA VAL A 103 -0.17 -10.51 -2.67
C VAL A 103 -0.82 -9.31 -3.36
N VAL A 104 -0.58 -9.15 -4.63
CA VAL A 104 -1.09 -8.02 -5.38
C VAL A 104 -2.10 -8.52 -6.38
N GLU A 105 -3.33 -8.01 -6.29
CA GLU A 105 -4.39 -8.37 -7.21
C GLU A 105 -4.54 -7.30 -8.25
N ALA A 106 -5.14 -7.65 -9.36
CA ALA A 106 -5.42 -6.67 -10.40
C ALA A 106 -6.16 -5.51 -9.76
N GLY A 107 -5.84 -4.35 -10.19
CA GLY A 107 -6.45 -3.17 -9.65
C GLY A 107 -7.88 -3.13 -10.06
N GLY A 108 -8.63 -2.57 -9.46
CA GLY A 108 -9.84 -2.53 -9.78
C GLY A 108 -10.30 -2.12 -11.01
N GLY A 109 -10.34 -1.96 -11.51
CA GLY A 109 -10.79 -1.66 -12.65
C GLY A 109 -11.47 -2.02 -13.40
N LYS A 110 -11.78 -2.19 -13.73
CA LYS A 110 -12.18 -2.30 -14.43
C LYS A 110 -12.30 -2.33 -14.99
N SER A 111 -12.34 -2.56 -15.33
CA SER A 111 -12.63 -2.51 -15.80
C SER A 111 -12.95 -2.47 -16.19
#